data_e1f9254161d5feae949e1413bf239530
#
_entry.id   e1f9254161d5feae949e1413bf239530
#
_cell.length_a   1.000
_cell.length_b   1.000
_cell.length_c   1.000
_cell.angle_alpha   90.00
_cell.angle_beta   90.00
_cell.angle_gamma   90.00
#
_symmetry.space_group_name_H-M   'P 1'
#
loop_
_entity.id
_entity.type
_entity.pdbx_description
1 polymer ?
#
loop_
_entity_poly.entity_id
_entity_poly.type
_entity_poly.pdbx_seq_one_letter_code
_entity_poly.pdbx_strand_id
1 'polypeptide(L)'
;MAGTPHIMIVESRYYEEIAQHLIDSVLKELSDAGARYERFEVPGAFEIPAAIGFALEASKLESNATAYDGFIGLGCVVRGQTTHYDYVCGESARGLQDLALKYSAAIGYGILTVENRDQALARARRDGFSWNCDSFDDA
;
A
#
# COMPACT_ATOMS: atom_id res chain seq x y z
N MET A 1 3.77 24.01 14.64
CA MET A 1 2.60 23.15 14.40
C MET A 1 2.76 22.47 13.05
N ALA A 2 2.68 21.17 13.03
CA ALA A 2 2.74 20.45 11.77
C ALA A 2 1.57 20.86 10.87
N GLY A 3 1.83 21.13 9.59
CA GLY A 3 0.78 21.35 8.60
C GLY A 3 -0.04 20.08 8.35
N THR A 4 -1.00 20.17 7.45
CA THR A 4 -1.78 19.02 7.01
C THR A 4 -0.85 17.94 6.42
N PRO A 5 -0.94 16.69 6.87
CA PRO A 5 -0.13 15.60 6.31
C PRO A 5 -0.36 15.43 4.82
N HIS A 6 0.70 15.15 4.08
CA HIS A 6 0.67 14.89 2.64
C HIS A 6 1.12 13.46 2.38
N ILE A 7 0.23 12.65 1.87
CA ILE A 7 0.41 11.20 1.72
C ILE A 7 0.56 10.82 0.26
N MET A 8 1.55 9.99 -0.04
CA MET A 8 1.71 9.38 -1.35
C MET A 8 1.05 8.00 -1.34
N ILE A 9 0.09 7.80 -2.22
CA ILE A 9 -0.57 6.50 -2.40
C ILE A 9 -0.03 5.89 -3.70
N VAL A 10 0.52 4.68 -3.61
CA VAL A 10 0.94 3.91 -4.77
C VAL A 10 0.09 2.65 -4.83
N GLU A 11 -0.67 2.50 -5.91
CA GLU A 11 -1.63 1.41 -6.04
C GLU A 11 -1.40 0.59 -7.31
N SER A 12 -1.55 -0.72 -7.18
CA SER A 12 -1.69 -1.63 -8.29
C SER A 12 -3.15 -2.02 -8.43
N ARG A 13 -3.73 -1.78 -9.60
CA ARG A 13 -5.15 -2.04 -9.88
C ARG A 13 -5.35 -3.28 -10.74
N TYR A 14 -4.50 -4.27 -10.59
CA TYR A 14 -4.60 -5.51 -11.37
C TYR A 14 -5.98 -6.19 -11.20
N TYR A 15 -6.50 -6.23 -9.96
CA TYR A 15 -7.86 -6.68 -9.65
C TYR A 15 -8.70 -5.45 -9.33
N GLU A 16 -9.41 -4.92 -10.35
CA GLU A 16 -10.10 -3.62 -10.27
C GLU A 16 -11.11 -3.52 -9.12
N GLU A 17 -11.95 -4.53 -8.92
CA GLU A 17 -12.95 -4.50 -7.85
C GLU A 17 -12.29 -4.44 -6.47
N ILE A 18 -11.27 -5.26 -6.25
CA ILE A 18 -10.53 -5.29 -4.98
C ILE A 18 -9.79 -3.96 -4.79
N ALA A 19 -9.13 -3.47 -5.84
CA ALA A 19 -8.42 -2.19 -5.81
C ALA A 19 -9.36 -1.04 -5.46
N GLN A 20 -10.58 -1.04 -6.00
CA GLN A 20 -11.56 0.00 -5.70
C GLN A 20 -11.97 -0.01 -4.23
N HIS A 21 -12.21 -1.18 -3.65
CA HIS A 21 -12.52 -1.28 -2.22
C HIS A 21 -11.37 -0.77 -1.35
N LEU A 22 -10.13 -1.12 -1.70
CA LEU A 22 -8.95 -0.68 -0.97
C LEU A 22 -8.80 0.85 -1.01
N ILE A 23 -8.89 1.43 -2.19
CA ILE A 23 -8.72 2.88 -2.32
C ILE A 23 -9.86 3.65 -1.65
N ASP A 24 -11.09 3.19 -1.76
CA ASP A 24 -12.24 3.83 -1.12
C ASP A 24 -12.05 3.89 0.41
N SER A 25 -11.56 2.82 1.01
CA SER A 25 -11.27 2.78 2.45
C SER A 25 -10.15 3.76 2.84
N VAL A 26 -9.09 3.80 2.06
CA VAL A 26 -7.96 4.72 2.31
C VAL A 26 -8.39 6.17 2.19
N LEU A 27 -9.10 6.51 1.11
CA LEU A 27 -9.55 7.89 0.88
C LEU A 27 -10.50 8.35 1.98
N LYS A 28 -11.35 7.47 2.49
CA LYS A 28 -12.24 7.80 3.61
C LYS A 28 -11.44 8.13 4.87
N GLU A 29 -10.45 7.31 5.22
CA GLU A 29 -9.61 7.54 6.39
C GLU A 29 -8.78 8.83 6.26
N LEU A 30 -8.21 9.08 5.08
CA LEU A 30 -7.44 10.30 4.85
C LEU A 30 -8.33 11.56 4.90
N SER A 31 -9.53 11.47 4.34
CA SER A 31 -10.53 12.56 4.41
C SER A 31 -10.91 12.86 5.85
N ASP A 32 -11.21 11.84 6.64
CA ASP A 32 -11.59 11.99 8.05
C ASP A 32 -10.43 12.59 8.88
N ALA A 33 -9.19 12.28 8.51
CA ALA A 33 -7.99 12.82 9.16
C ALA A 33 -7.59 14.20 8.62
N GLY A 34 -8.24 14.72 7.59
CA GLY A 34 -7.88 15.99 6.96
C GLY A 34 -6.57 15.95 6.20
N ALA A 35 -6.10 14.77 5.79
CA ALA A 35 -4.85 14.62 5.08
C ALA A 35 -5.00 14.91 3.58
N ARG A 36 -3.96 15.52 3.00
CA ARG A 36 -3.84 15.65 1.54
C ARG A 36 -3.18 14.41 0.98
N TYR A 37 -3.42 14.09 -0.29
CA TYR A 37 -2.82 12.92 -0.91
C TYR A 37 -2.59 13.11 -2.40
N GLU A 38 -1.69 12.32 -2.96
CA GLU A 38 -1.53 12.10 -4.39
C GLU A 38 -1.54 10.61 -4.66
N ARG A 39 -2.14 10.21 -5.79
CA ARG A 39 -2.29 8.81 -6.18
C ARG A 39 -1.44 8.51 -7.40
N PHE A 40 -0.73 7.39 -7.35
CA PHE A 40 0.08 6.89 -8.47
C PHE A 40 -0.25 5.43 -8.70
N GLU A 41 -0.43 5.06 -9.96
CA GLU A 41 -0.69 3.67 -10.35
C GLU A 41 0.58 3.02 -10.89
N VAL A 42 0.83 1.77 -10.49
CA VAL A 42 1.91 0.93 -11.01
C VAL A 42 1.34 -0.37 -11.55
N PRO A 43 2.06 -1.09 -12.45
CA PRO A 43 1.51 -2.29 -13.08
C PRO A 43 1.17 -3.41 -12.11
N GLY A 44 1.96 -3.61 -11.07
CA GLY A 44 1.76 -4.67 -10.10
C GLY A 44 2.29 -4.34 -8.72
N ALA A 45 1.99 -5.19 -7.76
CA ALA A 45 2.47 -5.00 -6.38
C ALA A 45 4.00 -5.02 -6.30
N PHE A 46 4.66 -5.73 -7.21
CA PHE A 46 6.13 -5.82 -7.26
C PHE A 46 6.79 -4.46 -7.46
N GLU A 47 6.15 -3.53 -8.17
CA GLU A 47 6.71 -2.21 -8.50
C GLU A 47 6.43 -1.15 -7.42
N ILE A 48 5.61 -1.44 -6.42
CA ILE A 48 5.23 -0.47 -5.38
C ILE A 48 6.44 0.01 -4.57
N PRO A 49 7.32 -0.86 -4.06
CA PRO A 49 8.49 -0.39 -3.31
C PRO A 49 9.39 0.55 -4.12
N ALA A 50 9.65 0.23 -5.39
CA ALA A 50 10.50 1.07 -6.23
C ALA A 50 9.90 2.47 -6.42
N ALA A 51 8.59 2.58 -6.66
CA ALA A 51 7.92 3.87 -6.82
C ALA A 51 8.07 4.74 -5.57
N ILE A 52 7.88 4.17 -4.39
CA ILE A 52 8.06 4.88 -3.12
C ILE A 52 9.53 5.24 -2.92
N GLY A 53 10.44 4.31 -3.21
CA GLY A 53 11.88 4.55 -3.10
C GLY A 53 12.36 5.71 -3.97
N PHE A 54 11.84 5.81 -5.20
CA PHE A 54 12.17 6.91 -6.10
C PHE A 54 11.71 8.26 -5.54
N ALA A 55 10.53 8.33 -4.94
CA ALA A 55 10.02 9.54 -4.31
C ALA A 55 10.87 9.94 -3.09
N LEU A 56 11.26 8.98 -2.28
CA LEU A 56 12.13 9.20 -1.13
C LEU A 56 13.51 9.74 -1.54
N GLU A 57 14.12 9.14 -2.56
CA GLU A 57 15.40 9.64 -3.09
C GLU A 57 15.28 11.02 -3.72
N ALA A 58 14.23 11.26 -4.50
CA ALA A 58 14.03 12.55 -5.14
C ALA A 58 13.92 13.70 -4.13
N SER A 59 13.24 13.46 -3.00
CA SER A 59 13.10 14.48 -1.96
C SER A 59 14.42 14.82 -1.26
N LYS A 60 15.41 13.92 -1.32
CA LYS A 60 16.75 14.19 -0.81
C LYS A 60 17.64 14.94 -1.80
N LEU A 61 17.50 14.63 -3.09
CA LEU A 61 18.38 15.14 -4.13
C LEU A 61 17.96 16.51 -4.67
N GLU A 62 16.67 16.79 -4.65
CA GLU A 62 16.09 17.99 -5.24
C GLU A 62 15.25 18.76 -4.22
N SER A 63 15.62 20.01 -3.97
CA SER A 63 14.93 20.86 -2.99
C SER A 63 13.49 21.19 -3.38
N ASN A 64 13.15 21.11 -4.68
CA ASN A 64 11.82 21.39 -5.20
C ASN A 64 10.97 20.12 -5.41
N ALA A 65 11.52 18.93 -5.14
CA ALA A 65 10.75 17.71 -5.18
C ALA A 65 9.75 17.66 -4.00
N THR A 66 8.60 17.05 -4.24
CA THR A 66 7.59 16.88 -3.19
C THR A 66 8.13 15.97 -2.08
N ALA A 67 8.07 16.46 -0.84
CA ALA A 67 8.36 15.66 0.33
C ALA A 67 7.04 15.19 0.95
N TYR A 68 6.82 13.88 0.97
CA TYR A 68 5.63 13.31 1.59
C TYR A 68 5.87 12.98 3.06
N ASP A 69 4.83 13.12 3.86
CA ASP A 69 4.88 12.79 5.29
C ASP A 69 4.67 11.29 5.53
N GLY A 70 4.00 10.62 4.61
CA GLY A 70 3.75 9.18 4.70
C GLY A 70 3.44 8.59 3.35
N PHE A 71 3.44 7.26 3.30
CA PHE A 71 3.29 6.50 2.06
C PHE A 71 2.35 5.33 2.31
N ILE A 72 1.52 5.00 1.32
CA ILE A 72 0.61 3.86 1.39
C ILE A 72 0.77 3.05 0.11
N GLY A 73 1.10 1.77 0.25
CA GLY A 73 1.11 0.82 -0.86
C GLY A 73 -0.16 -0.02 -0.84
N LEU A 74 -0.91 -0.03 -1.94
CA LEU A 74 -2.14 -0.79 -2.09
C LEU A 74 -2.04 -1.76 -3.26
N GLY A 75 -2.42 -3.00 -3.02
CA GLY A 75 -2.44 -4.02 -4.06
C GLY A 75 -3.07 -5.30 -3.57
N CYS A 76 -3.13 -6.27 -4.47
CA CYS A 76 -3.63 -7.60 -4.13
C CYS A 76 -2.88 -8.64 -4.96
N VAL A 77 -2.35 -9.64 -4.30
CA VAL A 77 -1.69 -10.77 -4.94
C VAL A 77 -2.48 -12.03 -4.59
N VAL A 78 -3.02 -12.68 -5.62
CA VAL A 78 -3.77 -13.93 -5.46
C VAL A 78 -2.90 -15.08 -5.96
N ARG A 79 -2.82 -16.16 -5.18
CA ARG A 79 -2.01 -17.32 -5.55
C ARG A 79 -2.47 -17.90 -6.88
N GLY A 80 -1.53 -18.06 -7.81
CA GLY A 80 -1.71 -18.73 -9.08
C GLY A 80 -1.09 -20.11 -9.11
N GLN A 81 -0.81 -20.61 -10.31
CA GLN A 81 -0.29 -21.96 -10.52
C GLN A 81 1.24 -22.07 -10.39
N THR A 82 1.92 -20.93 -10.34
CA THR A 82 3.39 -20.88 -10.33
C THR A 82 3.91 -20.26 -9.04
N THR A 83 5.23 -20.29 -8.86
CA THR A 83 5.90 -19.67 -7.71
C THR A 83 5.93 -18.15 -7.76
N HIS A 84 5.42 -17.53 -8.82
CA HIS A 84 5.40 -16.06 -8.99
C HIS A 84 4.79 -15.35 -7.77
N TYR A 85 3.71 -15.91 -7.21
CA TYR A 85 3.07 -15.41 -6.00
C TYR A 85 4.06 -15.20 -4.85
N ASP A 86 4.92 -16.20 -4.60
CA ASP A 86 5.86 -16.16 -3.48
C ASP A 86 6.88 -15.03 -3.64
N TYR A 87 7.37 -14.80 -4.86
CA TYR A 87 8.32 -13.72 -5.15
C TYR A 87 7.67 -12.34 -5.02
N VAL A 88 6.48 -12.17 -5.56
CA VAL A 88 5.79 -10.87 -5.51
C VAL A 88 5.44 -10.52 -4.07
N CYS A 89 4.89 -11.45 -3.30
CA CYS A 89 4.57 -11.23 -1.89
C CYS A 89 5.83 -10.93 -1.07
N GLY A 90 6.85 -11.76 -1.20
CA GLY A 90 8.08 -11.63 -0.44
C GLY A 90 8.82 -10.34 -0.74
N GLU A 91 9.02 -10.02 -2.03
CA GLU A 91 9.78 -8.85 -2.43
C GLU A 91 9.04 -7.53 -2.18
N SER A 92 7.72 -7.49 -2.37
CA SER A 92 6.95 -6.28 -2.06
C SER A 92 6.96 -5.98 -0.56
N ALA A 93 6.77 -6.98 0.27
CA ALA A 93 6.81 -6.83 1.72
C ALA A 93 8.21 -6.44 2.21
N ARG A 94 9.24 -7.15 1.76
CA ARG A 94 10.62 -6.86 2.12
C ARG A 94 11.04 -5.46 1.65
N GLY A 95 10.71 -5.11 0.40
CA GLY A 95 11.06 -3.81 -0.15
C GLY A 95 10.47 -2.65 0.62
N LEU A 96 9.19 -2.74 1.00
CA LEU A 96 8.54 -1.69 1.79
C LEU A 96 9.13 -1.60 3.20
N GLN A 97 9.40 -2.75 3.84
CA GLN A 97 10.01 -2.78 5.15
C GLN A 97 11.42 -2.18 5.13
N ASP A 98 12.23 -2.52 4.13
CA ASP A 98 13.58 -1.98 3.97
C ASP A 98 13.55 -0.46 3.81
N LEU A 99 12.61 0.08 3.03
CA LEU A 99 12.45 1.52 2.85
C LEU A 99 12.03 2.21 4.14
N ALA A 100 11.08 1.63 4.86
CA ALA A 100 10.62 2.18 6.15
C ALA A 100 11.77 2.29 7.14
N LEU A 101 12.60 1.26 7.23
CA LEU A 101 13.74 1.25 8.14
C LEU A 101 14.88 2.17 7.67
N LYS A 102 15.20 2.15 6.38
CA LYS A 102 16.30 2.96 5.82
C LYS A 102 16.04 4.46 5.92
N TYR A 103 14.83 4.88 5.62
CA TYR A 103 14.47 6.30 5.56
C TYR A 103 13.72 6.78 6.80
N SER A 104 13.46 5.92 7.77
CA SER A 104 12.57 6.21 8.89
C SER A 104 11.24 6.78 8.41
N ALA A 105 10.69 6.13 7.36
CA ALA A 105 9.49 6.58 6.67
C ALA A 105 8.26 5.86 7.21
N ALA A 106 7.16 6.60 7.36
CA ALA A 106 5.87 6.03 7.71
C ALA A 106 5.25 5.40 6.45
N ILE A 107 5.25 4.08 6.37
CA ILE A 107 4.73 3.34 5.22
C ILE A 107 3.61 2.40 5.67
N GLY A 108 2.41 2.61 5.14
CA GLY A 108 1.28 1.71 5.32
C GLY A 108 1.33 0.57 4.30
N TYR A 109 1.33 -0.66 4.79
CA TYR A 109 1.33 -1.86 3.97
C TYR A 109 -0.11 -2.34 3.75
N GLY A 110 -0.66 -2.02 2.59
CA GLY A 110 -2.02 -2.40 2.18
C GLY A 110 -2.03 -3.36 0.99
N ILE A 111 -1.03 -4.24 0.89
CA ILE A 111 -0.95 -5.25 -0.16
C ILE A 111 -1.49 -6.56 0.40
N LEU A 112 -2.64 -6.97 -0.11
CA LEU A 112 -3.26 -8.23 0.28
C LEU A 112 -2.54 -9.40 -0.39
N THR A 113 -2.22 -10.42 0.39
CA THR A 113 -1.57 -11.65 -0.10
C THR A 113 -2.48 -12.81 0.28
N VAL A 114 -3.22 -13.32 -0.70
CA VAL A 114 -4.35 -14.22 -0.45
C VAL A 114 -4.32 -15.44 -1.37
N GLU A 115 -4.98 -16.49 -0.95
CA GLU A 115 -5.09 -17.73 -1.73
C GLU A 115 -6.15 -17.62 -2.82
N ASN A 116 -7.22 -16.84 -2.59
CA ASN A 116 -8.34 -16.71 -3.51
C ASN A 116 -9.00 -15.33 -3.41
N ARG A 117 -9.90 -15.05 -4.36
CA ARG A 117 -10.60 -13.78 -4.46
C ARG A 117 -11.51 -13.49 -3.25
N ASP A 118 -12.18 -14.51 -2.71
CA ASP A 118 -13.08 -14.33 -1.57
C ASP A 118 -12.33 -13.84 -0.34
N GLN A 119 -11.13 -14.36 -0.10
CA GLN A 119 -10.26 -13.88 0.97
C GLN A 119 -9.88 -12.41 0.76
N ALA A 120 -9.60 -12.01 -0.47
CA ALA A 120 -9.27 -10.64 -0.80
C ALA A 120 -10.45 -9.70 -0.55
N LEU A 121 -11.65 -10.07 -1.03
CA LEU A 121 -12.85 -9.25 -0.85
C LEU A 121 -13.22 -9.10 0.62
N ALA A 122 -13.09 -10.17 1.40
CA ALA A 122 -13.37 -10.13 2.83
C ALA A 122 -12.48 -9.10 3.56
N ARG A 123 -11.24 -8.93 3.11
CA ARG A 123 -10.27 -8.00 3.72
C ARG A 123 -10.34 -6.59 3.13
N ALA A 124 -10.73 -6.48 1.87
CA ALA A 124 -10.78 -5.19 1.18
C ALA A 124 -12.05 -4.40 1.49
N ARG A 125 -13.17 -5.08 1.74
CA ARG A 125 -14.44 -4.43 2.03
C ARG A 125 -14.43 -3.80 3.41
N ARG A 126 -14.93 -2.57 3.49
CA ARG A 126 -15.04 -1.84 4.74
C ARG A 126 -16.17 -2.34 5.62
N ASP A 127 -17.27 -2.75 5.01
CA ASP A 127 -18.46 -3.29 5.68
C ASP A 127 -18.24 -4.77 6.03
N GLY A 128 -18.05 -5.10 7.28
CA GLY A 128 -17.87 -6.46 7.75
C GLY A 128 -16.44 -6.83 8.13
N PHE A 129 -15.51 -5.90 8.03
CA PHE A 129 -14.15 -6.09 8.51
C PHE A 129 -13.95 -5.33 9.82
N SER A 130 -13.86 -6.06 10.92
CA SER A 130 -13.30 -5.46 12.13
C SER A 130 -11.79 -5.69 12.09
N TRP A 131 -11.04 -4.62 12.26
CA TRP A 131 -9.59 -4.68 12.44
C TRP A 131 -9.26 -5.30 13.80
N ASN A 132 -9.75 -6.50 14.05
CA ASN A 132 -9.34 -7.24 15.22
C ASN A 132 -8.04 -7.97 14.86
N CYS A 133 -7.07 -7.89 15.74
CA CYS A 133 -5.81 -8.62 15.62
C CYS A 133 -6.02 -10.14 15.48
N ASP A 134 -7.23 -10.61 15.76
CA ASP A 134 -7.62 -12.01 15.66
C ASP A 134 -7.59 -12.57 14.23
N SER A 135 -7.54 -11.69 13.22
CA SER A 135 -7.42 -12.12 11.81
C SER A 135 -6.00 -12.55 11.40
N PHE A 136 -5.03 -12.44 12.30
CA PHE A 136 -3.67 -12.92 12.07
C PHE A 136 -3.44 -14.37 12.52
N ASP A 137 -4.38 -14.94 13.25
CA ASP A 137 -4.25 -16.28 13.79
C ASP A 137 -4.63 -17.41 12.81
N ASP A 138 -5.19 -17.07 11.65
CA ASP A 138 -5.55 -18.02 10.58
C ASP A 138 -4.51 -18.08 9.45
N ALA A 139 -3.29 -17.69 9.73
CA ALA A 139 -2.19 -17.76 8.75
C ALA A 139 -1.47 -19.13 8.88
#